data_5afee13d1c5e4f09d3c9a859a66aacf3
#
_entry.id   5afee13d1c5e4f09d3c9a859a66aacf3
#
_cell.length_a   1.000
_cell.length_b   1.000
_cell.length_c   1.000
_cell.angle_alpha   90.00
_cell.angle_beta   90.00
_cell.angle_gamma   90.00
#
_symmetry.space_group_name_H-M   'P 1'
#
loop_
_entity.id
_entity.type
_entity.pdbx_description
1 polymer ?
#
loop_
_entity_poly.entity_id
_entity_poly.type
_entity_poly.pdbx_seq_one_letter_code
_entity_poly.pdbx_strand_id
1 'polypeptide(L)'
;LCKGAVQTLLENNVAEANIKIQKVPGAFELPLGAQFLLKNQQLDGIIAIGAVIQGETKHFDFVCQGATDGIMRVMLDFNTPISFCVLTDNTKEQSVARSGGKHGNKGIEAAVSLLQMITAHKSLS
;
A
#
# COMPACT_ATOMS: atom_id res chain seq x y z
N LEU A 1 6.99 7.63 2.56
CA LEU A 1 6.50 6.26 2.26
C LEU A 1 6.55 5.96 0.76
N CYS A 2 5.91 6.76 -0.07
CA CYS A 2 5.89 6.53 -1.51
C CYS A 2 7.29 6.56 -2.12
N LYS A 3 8.10 7.54 -1.73
CA LYS A 3 9.48 7.67 -2.22
C LYS A 3 10.32 6.44 -1.86
N GLY A 4 10.20 5.93 -0.63
CA GLY A 4 10.91 4.73 -0.20
C GLY A 4 10.46 3.49 -0.96
N ALA A 5 9.16 3.37 -1.21
CA ALA A 5 8.62 2.26 -1.99
C ALA A 5 9.13 2.30 -3.44
N VAL A 6 9.05 3.44 -4.09
CA VAL A 6 9.51 3.60 -5.48
C VAL A 6 11.00 3.30 -5.59
N GLN A 7 11.81 3.85 -4.68
CA GLN A 7 13.26 3.62 -4.68
C GLN A 7 13.58 2.14 -4.55
N THR A 8 12.87 1.43 -3.65
CA THR A 8 13.08 -0.01 -3.45
C THR A 8 12.72 -0.81 -4.70
N LEU A 9 11.63 -0.45 -5.38
CA LEU A 9 11.26 -1.11 -6.63
C LEU A 9 12.33 -0.92 -7.70
N LEU A 10 12.84 0.31 -7.85
CA LEU A 10 13.90 0.61 -8.82
C LEU A 10 15.17 -0.17 -8.51
N GLU A 11 15.56 -0.28 -7.25
CA GLU A 11 16.74 -1.02 -6.82
C GLU A 11 16.60 -2.53 -7.05
N ASN A 12 15.39 -3.03 -7.20
CA ASN A 12 15.10 -4.44 -7.47
C ASN A 12 14.70 -4.67 -8.93
N ASN A 13 15.16 -3.80 -9.82
CA ASN A 13 15.05 -3.97 -11.27
C ASN A 13 13.64 -3.82 -11.84
N VAL A 14 12.75 -3.14 -11.12
CA VAL A 14 11.47 -2.74 -11.70
C VAL A 14 11.71 -1.49 -12.54
N ALA A 15 11.36 -1.53 -13.82
CA ALA A 15 11.55 -0.41 -14.72
C ALA A 15 10.64 0.75 -14.32
N GLU A 16 11.17 1.99 -14.37
CA GLU A 16 10.39 3.17 -14.01
C GLU A 16 9.08 3.27 -14.81
N ALA A 17 9.11 2.92 -16.08
CA ALA A 17 7.92 2.92 -16.94
C ALA A 17 6.83 1.96 -16.48
N ASN A 18 7.18 0.97 -15.66
CA ASN A 18 6.24 -0.02 -15.12
C ASN A 18 5.70 0.38 -13.75
N ILE A 19 6.11 1.51 -13.22
CA ILE A 19 5.63 2.02 -11.93
C ILE A 19 4.60 3.11 -12.20
N LYS A 20 3.35 2.85 -11.82
CA LYS A 20 2.26 3.82 -11.96
C LYS A 20 1.87 4.32 -10.58
N ILE A 21 1.67 5.63 -10.44
CA ILE A 21 1.24 6.23 -9.18
C ILE A 21 -0.13 6.85 -9.39
N GLN A 22 -1.11 6.39 -8.64
CA GLN A 22 -2.46 6.93 -8.65
C GLN A 22 -2.78 7.47 -7.27
N LYS A 23 -3.11 8.75 -7.20
CA LYS A 23 -3.52 9.38 -5.95
C LYS A 23 -5.01 9.22 -5.72
N VAL A 24 -5.37 9.07 -4.45
CA VAL A 24 -6.78 9.03 -4.00
C VAL A 24 -6.95 10.02 -2.84
N PRO A 25 -8.20 10.45 -2.56
CA PRO A 25 -8.42 11.48 -1.53
C PRO A 25 -7.97 11.11 -0.12
N GLY A 26 -8.08 9.85 0.26
CA GLY A 26 -7.69 9.39 1.58
C GLY A 26 -7.61 7.88 1.66
N ALA A 27 -7.29 7.37 2.84
CA ALA A 27 -7.11 5.92 3.03
C ALA A 27 -8.39 5.13 2.76
N PHE A 28 -9.55 5.70 3.05
CA PHE A 28 -10.83 5.01 2.84
C PHE A 28 -11.09 4.73 1.36
N GLU A 29 -10.50 5.50 0.45
CA GLU A 29 -10.67 5.36 -0.99
C GLU A 29 -9.63 4.44 -1.64
N LEU A 30 -8.67 3.95 -0.87
CA LEU A 30 -7.64 3.04 -1.38
C LEU A 30 -8.20 1.74 -1.99
N PRO A 31 -9.19 1.08 -1.38
CA PRO A 31 -9.74 -0.14 -1.99
C PRO A 31 -10.33 0.11 -3.36
N LEU A 32 -11.14 1.14 -3.51
CA LEU A 32 -11.75 1.45 -4.80
C LEU A 32 -10.72 1.92 -5.82
N GLY A 33 -9.73 2.71 -5.38
CA GLY A 33 -8.62 3.12 -6.24
C GLY A 33 -7.85 1.93 -6.78
N ALA A 34 -7.57 0.94 -5.92
CA ALA A 34 -6.91 -0.29 -6.33
C ALA A 34 -7.76 -1.06 -7.34
N GLN A 35 -9.06 -1.15 -7.09
CA GLN A 35 -9.98 -1.83 -8.00
C GLN A 35 -10.02 -1.14 -9.37
N PHE A 36 -10.03 0.20 -9.39
CA PHE A 36 -9.98 0.95 -10.65
C PHE A 36 -8.73 0.59 -11.44
N LEU A 37 -7.56 0.56 -10.78
CA LEU A 37 -6.32 0.20 -11.45
C LEU A 37 -6.35 -1.21 -12.02
N LEU A 38 -6.82 -2.17 -11.24
CA LEU A 38 -6.84 -3.58 -11.65
C LEU A 38 -7.84 -3.84 -12.78
N LYS A 39 -8.92 -3.09 -12.85
CA LYS A 39 -9.89 -3.23 -13.94
C LYS A 39 -9.45 -2.56 -15.23
N ASN A 40 -8.54 -1.60 -15.16
CA ASN A 40 -8.15 -0.79 -16.31
C ASN A 40 -6.73 -1.04 -16.80
N GLN A 41 -5.90 -1.74 -16.03
CA GLN A 41 -4.51 -2.00 -16.38
C GLN A 41 -4.12 -3.42 -15.97
N GLN A 42 -3.15 -3.97 -16.68
CA GLN A 42 -2.52 -5.24 -16.27
C GLN A 42 -1.39 -4.93 -15.30
N LEU A 43 -1.54 -5.36 -14.06
CA LEU A 43 -0.58 -5.11 -13.00
C LEU A 43 -0.20 -6.41 -12.29
N ASP A 44 1.07 -6.53 -11.92
CA ASP A 44 1.55 -7.66 -11.12
C ASP A 44 1.26 -7.48 -9.64
N GLY A 45 1.10 -6.25 -9.20
CA GLY A 45 0.80 -5.94 -7.81
C GLY A 45 0.60 -4.46 -7.56
N ILE A 46 0.17 -4.12 -6.36
CA ILE A 46 -0.10 -2.74 -5.93
C ILE A 46 0.48 -2.54 -4.54
N ILE A 47 0.97 -1.33 -4.27
CA ILE A 47 1.30 -0.89 -2.92
C ILE A 47 0.26 0.18 -2.55
N ALA A 48 -0.57 -0.10 -1.56
CA ALA A 48 -1.58 0.83 -1.08
C ALA A 48 -0.98 1.65 0.07
N ILE A 49 -0.76 2.93 -0.17
CA ILE A 49 -0.05 3.81 0.77
C ILE A 49 -1.00 4.86 1.33
N GLY A 50 -1.02 4.97 2.65
CA GLY A 50 -1.81 5.98 3.32
C GLY A 50 -1.42 6.10 4.78
N ALA A 51 -2.08 7.03 5.47
CA ALA A 51 -1.91 7.19 6.90
C ALA A 51 -3.23 7.62 7.51
N VAL A 52 -3.60 7.01 8.63
CA VAL A 52 -4.75 7.40 9.43
C VAL A 52 -4.26 7.61 10.85
N ILE A 53 -4.50 8.80 11.38
CA ILE A 53 -4.06 9.15 12.72
C ILE A 53 -5.28 9.22 13.62
N GLN A 54 -5.20 8.60 14.80
CA GLN A 54 -6.29 8.54 15.75
C GLN A 54 -6.68 9.95 16.19
N GLY A 55 -7.98 10.26 16.05
CA GLY A 55 -8.58 11.49 16.55
C GLY A 55 -9.42 11.21 17.79
N GLU A 56 -10.29 12.15 18.12
CA GLU A 56 -11.14 12.06 19.31
C GLU A 56 -12.40 11.23 19.10
N THR A 57 -12.71 10.86 17.85
CA THR A 57 -13.93 10.15 17.50
C THR A 57 -13.61 8.75 16.96
N LYS A 58 -14.67 7.94 16.79
CA LYS A 58 -14.55 6.60 16.20
C LYS A 58 -14.27 6.60 14.69
N HIS A 59 -14.20 7.78 14.07
CA HIS A 59 -13.90 7.91 12.65
C HIS A 59 -12.62 7.15 12.28
N PHE A 60 -11.58 7.26 13.10
CA PHE A 60 -10.32 6.56 12.94
C PHE A 60 -10.54 5.05 12.79
N ASP A 61 -11.33 4.46 13.70
CA ASP A 61 -11.58 3.01 13.70
C ASP A 61 -12.32 2.57 12.44
N PHE A 62 -13.32 3.33 12.02
CA PHE A 62 -14.09 3.02 10.82
C PHE A 62 -13.24 3.13 9.55
N VAL A 63 -12.40 4.15 9.45
CA VAL A 63 -11.52 4.32 8.30
C VAL A 63 -10.49 3.20 8.24
N CYS A 64 -9.86 2.86 9.36
CA CYS A 64 -8.88 1.78 9.42
C CYS A 64 -9.51 0.44 9.04
N GLN A 65 -10.68 0.14 9.58
CA GLN A 65 -11.38 -1.10 9.32
C GLN A 65 -11.81 -1.18 7.85
N GLY A 66 -12.39 -0.10 7.32
CA GLY A 66 -12.83 -0.04 5.94
C GLY A 66 -11.68 -0.21 4.95
N ALA A 67 -10.56 0.48 5.19
CA ALA A 67 -9.39 0.37 4.34
C ALA A 67 -8.82 -1.06 4.38
N THR A 68 -8.70 -1.62 5.58
CA THR A 68 -8.14 -2.97 5.77
C THR A 68 -9.00 -4.03 5.09
N ASP A 69 -10.29 -4.04 5.38
CA ASP A 69 -11.21 -5.03 4.82
C ASP A 69 -11.36 -4.88 3.32
N GLY A 70 -11.45 -3.64 2.85
CA GLY A 70 -11.61 -3.35 1.44
C GLY A 70 -10.39 -3.75 0.61
N ILE A 71 -9.19 -3.45 1.08
CA ILE A 71 -7.96 -3.84 0.39
C ILE A 71 -7.83 -5.36 0.34
N MET A 72 -8.12 -6.05 1.45
CA MET A 72 -8.10 -7.50 1.48
C MET A 72 -9.07 -8.10 0.45
N ARG A 73 -10.28 -7.54 0.39
CA ARG A 73 -11.29 -8.02 -0.55
C ARG A 73 -10.84 -7.84 -2.01
N VAL A 74 -10.32 -6.66 -2.36
CA VAL A 74 -9.85 -6.39 -3.72
C VAL A 74 -8.71 -7.33 -4.10
N MET A 75 -7.75 -7.50 -3.19
CA MET A 75 -6.61 -8.39 -3.41
C MET A 75 -7.04 -9.81 -3.71
N LEU A 76 -7.97 -10.35 -2.93
CA LEU A 76 -8.46 -11.71 -3.11
C LEU A 76 -9.36 -11.85 -4.33
N ASP A 77 -10.25 -10.88 -4.58
CA ASP A 77 -11.17 -10.91 -5.73
C ASP A 77 -10.41 -10.86 -7.07
N PHE A 78 -9.30 -10.12 -7.11
CA PHE A 78 -8.50 -9.98 -8.33
C PHE A 78 -7.31 -10.92 -8.38
N ASN A 79 -7.10 -11.72 -7.33
CA ASN A 79 -5.96 -12.63 -7.24
C ASN A 79 -4.63 -11.92 -7.54
N THR A 80 -4.46 -10.73 -6.98
CA THR A 80 -3.31 -9.87 -7.23
C THR A 80 -2.76 -9.36 -5.91
N PRO A 81 -1.44 -9.48 -5.66
CA PRO A 81 -0.86 -9.00 -4.41
C PRO A 81 -1.04 -7.49 -4.23
N ILE A 82 -1.51 -7.08 -3.07
CA ILE A 82 -1.56 -5.67 -2.68
C ILE A 82 -0.87 -5.55 -1.32
N SER A 83 0.24 -4.81 -1.28
CA SER A 83 0.93 -4.55 -0.03
C SER A 83 0.19 -3.47 0.75
N PHE A 84 -0.10 -3.74 2.01
CA PHE A 84 -0.79 -2.81 2.89
C PHE A 84 0.24 -1.89 3.55
N CYS A 85 0.35 -0.66 3.05
CA CYS A 85 1.25 0.35 3.59
C CYS A 85 0.45 1.52 4.14
N VAL A 86 -0.54 1.20 4.98
CA VAL A 86 -1.39 2.21 5.61
C VAL A 86 -1.00 2.28 7.08
N LEU A 87 -0.43 3.42 7.47
CA LEU A 87 -0.06 3.67 8.85
C LEU A 87 -1.32 3.99 9.65
N THR A 88 -1.53 3.26 10.75
CA THR A 88 -2.69 3.43 11.62
C THR A 88 -2.20 3.81 13.00
N ASP A 89 -1.54 4.96 13.08
CA ASP A 89 -0.86 5.40 14.29
C ASP A 89 -1.72 6.31 15.15
N ASN A 90 -1.42 6.36 16.44
CA ASN A 90 -2.15 7.20 17.38
C ASN A 90 -1.73 8.66 17.28
N THR A 91 -0.51 8.93 16.80
CA THR A 91 0.02 10.30 16.68
C THR A 91 0.73 10.50 15.34
N LYS A 92 0.85 11.78 14.91
CA LYS A 92 1.60 12.14 13.73
C LYS A 92 3.08 11.79 13.86
N GLU A 93 3.63 11.92 15.07
CA GLU A 93 5.02 11.58 15.37
C GLU A 93 5.32 10.11 15.09
N GLN A 94 4.37 9.22 15.42
CA GLN A 94 4.50 7.79 15.13
C GLN A 94 4.55 7.55 13.61
N SER A 95 3.70 8.23 12.86
CA SER A 95 3.67 8.11 11.39
C SER A 95 4.98 8.60 10.78
N VAL A 96 5.50 9.73 11.24
CA VAL A 96 6.79 10.27 10.79
C VAL A 96 7.91 9.27 11.09
N ALA A 97 7.91 8.69 12.29
CA ALA A 97 8.93 7.71 12.70
C ALA A 97 8.99 6.49 11.77
N ARG A 98 7.84 6.10 11.19
CA ARG A 98 7.74 4.93 10.29
C ARG A 98 7.85 5.28 8.80
N SER A 99 8.02 6.56 8.47
CA SER A 99 8.11 7.04 7.09
C SER A 99 9.54 7.47 6.70
N GLY A 100 10.53 6.86 7.34
CA GLY A 100 11.94 7.20 7.12
C GLY A 100 12.57 7.87 8.32
N GLY A 101 11.85 7.95 9.46
CA GLY A 101 12.35 8.50 10.70
C GLY A 101 12.92 7.41 11.62
N LYS A 102 12.64 7.53 12.91
CA LYS A 102 13.22 6.70 13.98
C LYS A 102 12.98 5.18 13.79
N HIS A 103 11.83 4.78 13.26
CA HIS A 103 11.46 3.37 13.09
C HIS A 103 11.57 2.89 11.63
N GLY A 104 12.38 3.57 10.81
CA GLY A 104 12.61 3.18 9.43
C GLY A 104 11.52 3.65 8.48
N ASN A 105 11.30 2.93 7.41
CA ASN A 105 10.37 3.32 6.35
C ASN A 105 9.48 2.13 5.96
N LYS A 106 8.20 2.23 6.29
CA LYS A 106 7.22 1.19 5.97
C LYS A 106 6.99 1.04 4.46
N GLY A 107 7.25 2.08 3.68
CA GLY A 107 7.19 2.00 2.23
C GLY A 107 8.21 1.03 1.66
N ILE A 108 9.42 1.03 2.21
CA ILE A 108 10.46 0.08 1.83
C ILE A 108 10.01 -1.34 2.16
N GLU A 109 9.51 -1.56 3.37
CA GLU A 109 9.05 -2.89 3.81
C GLU A 109 7.89 -3.38 2.94
N ALA A 110 6.95 -2.50 2.60
CA ALA A 110 5.81 -2.84 1.76
C ALA A 110 6.25 -3.23 0.34
N ALA A 111 7.23 -2.52 -0.22
CA ALA A 111 7.76 -2.85 -1.53
C ALA A 111 8.44 -4.22 -1.54
N VAL A 112 9.24 -4.51 -0.52
CA VAL A 112 9.89 -5.83 -0.39
C VAL A 112 8.85 -6.94 -0.29
N SER A 113 7.83 -6.76 0.55
CA SER A 113 6.75 -7.74 0.70
C SER A 113 6.01 -7.97 -0.61
N LEU A 114 5.73 -6.88 -1.34
CA LEU A 114 5.04 -6.99 -2.63
C LEU A 114 5.86 -7.81 -3.62
N LEU A 115 7.16 -7.53 -3.74
CA LEU A 115 8.03 -8.26 -4.65
C LEU A 115 8.10 -9.74 -4.31
N GLN A 116 8.14 -10.07 -3.03
CA GLN A 116 8.11 -11.46 -2.58
C GLN A 116 6.81 -12.16 -2.99
N MET A 117 5.68 -11.50 -2.85
CA MET A 117 4.37 -12.06 -3.23
C MET A 117 4.22 -12.19 -4.74
N ILE A 118 4.73 -11.23 -5.50
CA ILE A 118 4.73 -11.32 -6.97
C ILE A 118 5.57 -12.52 -7.42
N THR A 119 6.74 -12.69 -6.83
CA THR A 119 7.62 -13.82 -7.13
C THR A 119 6.95 -15.16 -6.81
N ALA A 120 6.31 -15.24 -5.64
CA ALA A 120 5.58 -16.45 -5.23
C ALA A 120 4.45 -16.76 -6.21
N HIS A 121 3.67 -15.75 -6.60
CA HIS A 121 2.55 -15.93 -7.54
C HIS A 121 3.04 -16.47 -8.89
N LYS A 122 4.11 -15.89 -9.41
CA LYS A 122 4.68 -16.31 -10.71
C LYS A 122 5.26 -17.73 -10.65
N SER A 123 5.85 -18.12 -9.52
CA SER A 123 6.42 -19.46 -9.37
C SER A 123 5.36 -20.55 -9.26
N LEU A 124 4.13 -20.21 -8.89
CA LEU A 124 3.03 -21.14 -8.75
C LEU A 124 2.14 -21.21 -9.99
N SER A 125 2.41 -20.36 -10.95
CA SER A 125 1.60 -20.27 -12.18
C SER A 125 2.00 -21.28 -13.24
#